data_4a05f94d132b441a460943984358e6e4
#
_entry.id   4a05f94d132b441a460943984358e6e4
#
_cell.length_a   1.000
_cell.length_b   1.000
_cell.length_c   1.000
_cell.angle_alpha   90.00
_cell.angle_beta   90.00
_cell.angle_gamma   90.00
#
_symmetry.space_group_name_H-M   'P 1'
#
loop_
_entity.id
_entity.type
_entity.pdbx_description
1 polymer ?
#
loop_
_entity_poly.entity_id
_entity_poly.type
_entity_poly.pdbx_seq_one_letter_code
_entity_poly.pdbx_strand_id
1 'polypeptide(L)'
;MLIKMKSKLLYVTFSRKNMKLFITGFYFLLLLNINVFTQTVPVGAGSYSTVLPSGAVGPQYSNGNTAVPKVSSTFTKPPQTCDYWSSLIYPFYGDQFSNVMYAHPLNYKAKNNGLQLGYTTTPVYAAQDYLFPFQKQLTVGVAGLNAVKTVTDDYGDWTVTALWDDGTRSMKATLGHGLPYAFFTISGGNAIITCNVAPTIWFNQNGVLGITVEGRHYGIFAPDSSTWSGTTTLQSTLNNKNYFSVALLPDNNLTTLEAYRKHAYAFVTGSTVEWNYDEATAKLTSTFSYTTELKESGNGNLNETITALYRHQWLNTSAPLTSYEYISVAGKMKVFEGNQFTTELTFEGVLPALPDEGVYNPADLVAMVNDIATETLPSSGNLAGTYWNGKLIARFAHLVNIADQLGAITARDHFLTQIKNRLQDWFTAGGSQSYVYNSTWKTLTGYPSEFGADNQINDHKRKIFFQNSG
;
A
#
# COMPACT_ATOMS: atom_id res chain seq x y z
N MET A 1 20.47 61.41 0.90
CA MET A 1 21.11 61.82 2.17
C MET A 1 21.71 60.59 2.80
N LEU A 2 23.01 60.35 2.56
CA LEU A 2 23.73 59.19 3.07
C LEU A 2 24.28 59.53 4.48
N ILE A 3 23.91 58.73 5.47
CA ILE A 3 24.51 58.79 6.80
C ILE A 3 25.56 57.69 6.89
N LYS A 4 26.84 58.03 6.87
CA LYS A 4 27.98 57.18 7.18
C LYS A 4 28.08 56.99 8.70
N MET A 5 27.86 55.76 9.19
CA MET A 5 28.26 55.37 10.54
C MET A 5 29.69 54.81 10.52
N LYS A 6 30.60 55.48 11.19
CA LYS A 6 31.97 54.99 11.45
C LYS A 6 31.93 53.98 12.59
N SER A 7 32.31 52.74 12.32
CA SER A 7 32.54 51.72 13.35
C SER A 7 33.93 51.94 14.01
N LYS A 8 33.94 52.23 15.32
CA LYS A 8 35.16 52.15 16.14
C LYS A 8 35.38 50.68 16.52
N LEU A 9 36.44 50.09 16.00
CA LEU A 9 36.93 48.79 16.41
C LEU A 9 37.57 48.89 17.80
N LEU A 10 36.98 48.28 18.82
CA LEU A 10 37.56 48.15 20.14
C LEU A 10 38.41 46.88 20.15
N TYR A 11 39.73 47.02 20.20
CA TYR A 11 40.65 45.88 20.43
C TYR A 11 40.67 45.56 21.92
N VAL A 12 40.13 44.42 22.32
CA VAL A 12 40.25 43.85 23.67
C VAL A 12 41.35 42.77 23.63
N THR A 13 42.49 43.03 24.23
CA THR A 13 43.56 42.05 24.37
C THR A 13 43.30 41.15 25.57
N PHE A 14 42.98 39.88 25.32
CA PHE A 14 42.81 38.87 26.37
C PHE A 14 44.14 38.14 26.65
N SER A 15 44.48 37.99 27.95
CA SER A 15 45.60 37.16 28.36
C SER A 15 45.30 35.66 28.08
N ARG A 16 46.31 34.86 27.80
CA ARG A 16 46.17 33.41 27.47
C ARG A 16 45.41 32.60 28.57
N LYS A 17 45.33 33.06 29.77
CA LYS A 17 44.62 32.41 30.87
C LYS A 17 43.10 32.61 30.78
N ASN A 18 42.70 33.79 30.33
CA ASN A 18 41.27 34.13 30.18
C ASN A 18 40.67 33.54 28.89
N MET A 19 41.50 33.26 27.87
CA MET A 19 41.04 32.63 26.62
C MET A 19 40.69 31.16 26.79
N LYS A 20 41.37 30.43 27.68
CA LYS A 20 40.96 29.03 28.01
C LYS A 20 39.63 28.96 28.77
N LEU A 21 39.38 29.91 29.67
CA LEU A 21 38.11 29.94 30.41
C LEU A 21 36.94 30.35 29.49
N PHE A 22 37.21 31.26 28.53
CA PHE A 22 36.18 31.68 27.56
C PHE A 22 35.85 30.58 26.54
N ILE A 23 36.87 29.83 26.07
CA ILE A 23 36.67 28.70 25.15
C ILE A 23 35.95 27.55 25.88
N THR A 24 36.28 27.26 27.14
CA THR A 24 35.59 26.21 27.92
C THR A 24 34.15 26.62 28.25
N GLY A 25 33.92 27.90 28.59
CA GLY A 25 32.58 28.43 28.81
C GLY A 25 31.74 28.46 27.54
N PHE A 26 32.32 28.77 26.37
CA PHE A 26 31.66 28.77 25.08
C PHE A 26 31.33 27.33 24.60
N TYR A 27 32.22 26.35 24.84
CA TYR A 27 31.95 24.94 24.61
C TYR A 27 30.86 24.41 25.56
N PHE A 28 30.82 24.83 26.83
CA PHE A 28 29.79 24.44 27.76
C PHE A 28 28.46 25.11 27.45
N LEU A 29 28.45 26.34 26.95
CA LEU A 29 27.21 27.00 26.43
C LEU A 29 26.78 26.41 25.09
N LEU A 30 27.68 25.92 24.22
CA LEU A 30 27.32 25.20 23.00
C LEU A 30 26.78 23.79 23.30
N LEU A 31 27.21 23.14 24.38
CA LEU A 31 26.68 21.85 24.82
C LEU A 31 25.34 21.97 25.56
N LEU A 32 25.03 23.14 26.10
CA LEU A 32 23.71 23.41 26.74
C LEU A 32 22.63 23.91 25.75
N ASN A 33 23.02 24.24 24.52
CA ASN A 33 22.07 24.55 23.44
C ASN A 33 21.92 23.36 22.49
N ILE A 34 21.82 22.14 22.99
CA ILE A 34 21.01 21.15 22.31
C ILE A 34 19.57 21.63 22.56
N ASN A 35 19.15 22.63 21.80
CA ASN A 35 17.75 22.86 21.57
C ASN A 35 17.22 21.53 21.01
N VAL A 36 16.55 20.76 21.84
CA VAL A 36 15.54 19.85 21.38
C VAL A 36 14.56 20.76 20.63
N PHE A 37 14.86 21.00 19.36
CA PHE A 37 13.87 21.63 18.48
C PHE A 37 12.68 20.67 18.55
N THR A 38 11.68 21.03 19.30
CA THR A 38 10.34 20.54 19.09
C THR A 38 10.06 20.89 17.64
N GLN A 39 10.30 19.94 16.73
CA GLN A 39 10.04 20.17 15.33
C GLN A 39 8.53 20.21 15.15
N THR A 40 7.99 21.39 15.36
CA THR A 40 6.62 21.70 15.03
C THR A 40 6.60 22.10 13.57
N VAL A 41 5.93 21.31 12.74
CA VAL A 41 5.76 21.59 11.31
C VAL A 41 4.42 22.29 11.10
N PRO A 42 4.40 23.51 10.57
CA PRO A 42 3.16 24.23 10.31
C PRO A 42 2.38 23.58 9.16
N VAL A 43 1.06 23.47 9.32
CA VAL A 43 0.13 22.99 8.30
C VAL A 43 -1.13 23.86 8.34
N GLY A 44 -1.37 24.65 7.31
CA GLY A 44 -2.47 25.60 7.29
C GLY A 44 -2.41 26.56 8.47
N ALA A 45 -3.49 26.71 9.23
CA ALA A 45 -3.56 27.52 10.44
C ALA A 45 -3.07 26.79 11.71
N GLY A 46 -2.68 25.52 11.60
CA GLY A 46 -2.22 24.68 12.72
C GLY A 46 -0.79 24.19 12.54
N SER A 47 -0.43 23.21 13.34
CA SER A 47 0.90 22.57 13.26
C SER A 47 0.84 21.16 13.84
N TYR A 48 1.82 20.32 13.50
CA TYR A 48 2.04 19.04 14.15
C TYR A 48 3.46 18.93 14.69
N SER A 49 3.65 18.13 15.73
CA SER A 49 4.97 17.82 16.28
C SER A 49 5.48 16.52 15.69
N THR A 50 6.78 16.49 15.33
CA THR A 50 7.50 15.27 14.92
C THR A 50 8.17 14.57 16.10
N VAL A 51 8.06 15.12 17.30
CA VAL A 51 8.61 14.55 18.53
C VAL A 51 7.53 13.80 19.26
N LEU A 52 7.82 12.55 19.66
CA LEU A 52 6.92 11.76 20.48
C LEU A 52 6.68 12.47 21.82
N PRO A 53 5.43 12.50 22.32
CA PRO A 53 5.14 12.98 23.68
C PRO A 53 5.97 12.22 24.73
N SER A 54 6.28 12.88 25.85
CA SER A 54 6.99 12.23 26.96
C SER A 54 6.26 10.97 27.42
N GLY A 55 6.98 9.86 27.50
CA GLY A 55 6.41 8.56 27.84
C GLY A 55 5.73 7.82 26.68
N ALA A 56 5.61 8.43 25.50
CA ALA A 56 5.11 7.75 24.32
C ALA A 56 6.16 6.78 23.77
N VAL A 57 5.70 5.59 23.42
CA VAL A 57 6.50 4.57 22.74
C VAL A 57 6.10 4.55 21.27
N GLY A 58 7.08 4.57 20.38
CA GLY A 58 6.82 4.43 18.94
C GLY A 58 6.24 3.07 18.59
N PRO A 59 5.86 2.84 17.33
CA PRO A 59 5.31 1.55 16.89
C PRO A 59 6.21 0.37 17.29
N GLN A 60 5.62 -0.64 17.92
CA GLN A 60 6.30 -1.85 18.37
C GLN A 60 5.57 -3.08 17.84
N TYR A 61 6.33 -4.14 17.54
CA TYR A 61 5.76 -5.46 17.29
C TYR A 61 5.19 -6.07 18.59
N SER A 62 4.39 -7.10 18.46
CA SER A 62 3.81 -7.83 19.60
C SER A 62 4.84 -8.40 20.58
N ASN A 63 6.09 -8.59 20.14
CA ASN A 63 7.21 -9.00 20.99
C ASN A 63 7.92 -7.84 21.71
N GLY A 64 7.40 -6.61 21.62
CA GLY A 64 7.97 -5.41 22.24
C GLY A 64 9.12 -4.74 21.47
N ASN A 65 9.59 -5.32 20.37
CA ASN A 65 10.64 -4.71 19.56
C ASN A 65 10.09 -3.53 18.76
N THR A 66 10.93 -2.49 18.59
CA THR A 66 10.58 -1.34 17.75
C THR A 66 10.31 -1.78 16.32
N ALA A 67 9.15 -1.41 15.78
CA ALA A 67 8.81 -1.64 14.39
C ALA A 67 9.47 -0.59 13.51
N VAL A 68 10.27 -1.05 12.55
CA VAL A 68 10.91 -0.21 11.55
C VAL A 68 10.47 -0.64 10.15
N PRO A 69 10.35 0.31 9.18
CA PRO A 69 10.00 -0.05 7.82
C PRO A 69 11.08 -0.93 7.19
N LYS A 70 10.67 -2.01 6.52
CA LYS A 70 11.56 -2.89 5.77
C LYS A 70 11.78 -2.31 4.37
N VAL A 71 12.80 -1.48 4.23
CA VAL A 71 13.15 -0.80 2.98
C VAL A 71 14.61 -1.06 2.61
N SER A 72 14.93 -0.94 1.33
CA SER A 72 16.31 -1.00 0.85
C SER A 72 17.09 0.26 1.26
N SER A 73 18.41 0.20 1.19
CA SER A 73 19.28 1.34 1.48
C SER A 73 19.14 2.51 0.51
N THR A 74 18.57 2.25 -0.66
CA THR A 74 18.31 3.25 -1.72
C THR A 74 16.91 3.83 -1.67
N PHE A 75 16.06 3.35 -0.77
CA PHE A 75 14.67 3.76 -0.67
C PHE A 75 14.52 5.17 -0.09
N THR A 76 13.91 6.09 -0.82
CA THR A 76 13.77 7.50 -0.43
C THR A 76 12.34 7.96 -0.20
N LYS A 77 11.35 7.19 -0.68
CA LYS A 77 9.92 7.52 -0.59
C LYS A 77 9.37 7.35 0.83
N PRO A 78 8.24 7.97 1.18
CA PRO A 78 7.53 7.67 2.43
C PRO A 78 7.11 6.19 2.49
N PRO A 79 7.27 5.47 3.62
CA PRO A 79 6.79 4.10 3.75
C PRO A 79 5.27 4.01 3.58
N GLN A 80 4.80 3.21 2.63
CA GLN A 80 3.37 2.95 2.43
C GLN A 80 2.89 1.80 3.33
N THR A 81 1.80 2.03 4.06
CA THR A 81 1.30 1.06 5.05
C THR A 81 -0.16 0.65 4.83
N CYS A 82 -0.80 1.09 3.74
CA CYS A 82 -2.22 0.85 3.47
C CYS A 82 -2.51 0.30 2.06
N ASP A 83 -1.51 -0.25 1.39
CA ASP A 83 -1.67 -0.88 0.09
C ASP A 83 -1.71 -2.42 0.19
N TYR A 84 -2.09 -3.13 -0.89
CA TYR A 84 -2.14 -4.59 -0.94
C TYR A 84 -0.80 -5.26 -0.60
N TRP A 85 0.32 -4.54 -0.78
CA TRP A 85 1.68 -4.99 -0.53
C TRP A 85 2.28 -4.48 0.79
N SER A 86 1.51 -3.79 1.63
CA SER A 86 2.02 -3.17 2.87
C SER A 86 2.79 -4.11 3.78
N SER A 87 2.50 -5.41 3.74
CA SER A 87 3.23 -6.41 4.51
C SER A 87 4.69 -6.62 4.08
N LEU A 88 5.09 -6.15 2.89
CA LEU A 88 6.49 -6.11 2.50
C LEU A 88 7.27 -5.07 3.29
N ILE A 89 6.68 -3.91 3.55
CA ILE A 89 7.32 -2.81 4.26
C ILE A 89 7.10 -2.89 5.76
N TYR A 90 5.93 -3.42 6.17
CA TYR A 90 5.50 -3.59 7.53
C TYR A 90 5.12 -5.05 7.79
N PRO A 91 6.02 -5.87 8.38
CA PRO A 91 5.73 -7.28 8.63
C PRO A 91 4.72 -7.46 9.76
N PHE A 92 3.67 -8.19 9.47
CA PHE A 92 2.66 -8.57 10.46
C PHE A 92 3.27 -9.55 11.48
N TYR A 93 3.08 -9.32 12.76
CA TYR A 93 3.62 -10.15 13.83
C TYR A 93 5.13 -10.43 13.77
N GLY A 94 5.90 -9.53 13.13
CA GLY A 94 7.35 -9.70 13.00
C GLY A 94 7.81 -10.68 11.93
N ASP A 95 6.93 -11.16 11.04
CA ASP A 95 7.32 -11.92 9.85
C ASP A 95 8.25 -11.05 8.98
N GLN A 96 9.45 -11.53 8.72
CA GLN A 96 10.45 -10.78 7.97
C GLN A 96 10.21 -10.80 6.45
N PHE A 97 9.20 -11.51 5.98
CA PHE A 97 8.85 -11.61 4.56
C PHE A 97 7.55 -10.86 4.25
N SER A 98 6.45 -11.54 4.01
CA SER A 98 5.16 -10.86 3.81
C SER A 98 4.00 -11.76 4.20
N ASN A 99 2.85 -11.15 4.46
CA ASN A 99 1.56 -11.82 4.33
C ASN A 99 1.23 -12.04 2.86
N VAL A 100 0.07 -12.64 2.58
CA VAL A 100 -0.43 -12.75 1.22
C VAL A 100 -0.79 -11.36 0.68
N MET A 101 -0.32 -11.07 -0.52
CA MET A 101 -0.56 -9.84 -1.25
C MET A 101 -1.53 -10.12 -2.40
N TYR A 102 -2.74 -9.60 -2.32
CA TYR A 102 -3.81 -9.81 -3.29
C TYR A 102 -3.77 -8.71 -4.37
N ALA A 103 -2.85 -8.82 -5.31
CA ALA A 103 -2.71 -7.87 -6.42
C ALA A 103 -3.73 -8.10 -7.54
N HIS A 104 -4.22 -9.34 -7.68
CA HIS A 104 -5.08 -9.79 -8.77
C HIS A 104 -4.63 -9.37 -10.19
N PRO A 105 -4.72 -10.28 -11.15
CA PRO A 105 -5.19 -11.66 -10.98
C PRO A 105 -4.23 -12.54 -10.19
N LEU A 106 -2.94 -12.24 -10.16
CA LEU A 106 -1.95 -12.95 -9.37
C LEU A 106 -1.99 -12.51 -7.90
N ASN A 107 -1.80 -13.49 -7.02
CA ASN A 107 -1.60 -13.29 -5.59
C ASN A 107 -0.19 -13.78 -5.22
N TYR A 108 0.42 -13.11 -4.23
CA TYR A 108 1.83 -13.29 -3.93
C TYR A 108 2.08 -13.49 -2.44
N LYS A 109 3.16 -14.20 -2.12
CA LYS A 109 3.71 -14.25 -0.76
C LYS A 109 5.22 -14.36 -0.82
N ALA A 110 5.91 -13.45 -0.14
CA ALA A 110 7.37 -13.51 -0.02
C ALA A 110 7.80 -14.59 0.98
N LYS A 111 8.89 -15.29 0.68
CA LYS A 111 9.56 -16.27 1.53
C LYS A 111 11.07 -16.11 1.42
N ASN A 112 11.83 -16.79 2.28
CA ASN A 112 13.31 -16.74 2.30
C ASN A 112 13.97 -17.11 0.96
N ASN A 113 13.36 -18.00 0.21
CA ASN A 113 13.88 -18.54 -1.06
C ASN A 113 13.26 -17.90 -2.31
N GLY A 114 12.43 -16.87 -2.15
CA GLY A 114 11.86 -16.15 -3.27
C GLY A 114 10.39 -15.78 -3.11
N LEU A 115 9.73 -15.54 -4.24
CA LEU A 115 8.34 -15.12 -4.34
C LEU A 115 7.43 -16.30 -4.69
N GLN A 116 6.43 -16.54 -3.87
CA GLN A 116 5.34 -17.47 -4.17
C GLN A 116 4.28 -16.76 -5.00
N LEU A 117 3.81 -17.41 -6.06
CA LEU A 117 2.75 -16.94 -6.95
C LEU A 117 1.58 -17.92 -6.91
N GLY A 118 0.39 -17.38 -6.97
CA GLY A 118 -0.82 -18.17 -7.03
C GLY A 118 -1.98 -17.44 -7.71
N TYR A 119 -2.91 -18.25 -8.21
CA TYR A 119 -4.15 -17.75 -8.80
C TYR A 119 -5.33 -18.50 -8.20
N THR A 120 -6.11 -17.80 -7.40
CA THR A 120 -7.34 -18.31 -6.77
C THR A 120 -8.56 -17.79 -7.50
N THR A 121 -9.48 -18.67 -7.84
CA THR A 121 -10.72 -18.33 -8.56
C THR A 121 -11.97 -18.61 -7.74
N THR A 122 -11.85 -19.38 -6.65
CA THR A 122 -12.99 -19.85 -5.87
C THR A 122 -12.86 -19.38 -4.44
N PRO A 123 -13.86 -18.61 -3.93
CA PRO A 123 -13.92 -18.27 -2.52
C PRO A 123 -14.30 -19.50 -1.69
N VAL A 124 -13.94 -19.44 -0.42
CA VAL A 124 -14.39 -20.41 0.60
C VAL A 124 -15.30 -19.69 1.59
N TYR A 125 -16.46 -20.25 1.80
CA TYR A 125 -17.38 -19.79 2.84
C TYR A 125 -17.15 -20.65 4.09
N ALA A 126 -16.78 -20.02 5.18
CA ALA A 126 -16.57 -20.69 6.46
C ALA A 126 -17.37 -19.98 7.55
N ALA A 127 -18.33 -20.69 8.14
CA ALA A 127 -19.15 -20.22 9.24
C ALA A 127 -19.78 -18.81 9.02
N GLN A 128 -19.06 -17.77 9.38
CA GLN A 128 -19.48 -16.36 9.25
C GLN A 128 -18.57 -15.54 8.34
N ASP A 129 -17.54 -16.18 7.73
CA ASP A 129 -16.51 -15.50 6.98
C ASP A 129 -16.53 -15.91 5.50
N TYR A 130 -16.26 -14.94 4.67
CA TYR A 130 -15.94 -15.12 3.26
C TYR A 130 -14.41 -15.04 3.09
N LEU A 131 -13.80 -16.15 2.69
CA LEU A 131 -12.36 -16.26 2.53
C LEU A 131 -12.00 -16.42 1.05
N PHE A 132 -10.93 -15.74 0.64
CA PHE A 132 -10.29 -15.94 -0.67
C PHE A 132 -8.90 -16.52 -0.43
N PRO A 133 -8.75 -17.85 -0.33
CA PRO A 133 -7.53 -18.48 0.14
C PRO A 133 -6.40 -18.30 -0.87
N PHE A 134 -5.18 -18.14 -0.36
CA PHE A 134 -3.99 -18.15 -1.21
C PHE A 134 -3.68 -19.60 -1.65
N GLN A 135 -3.82 -19.86 -2.94
CA GLN A 135 -3.46 -21.12 -3.57
C GLN A 135 -2.16 -20.92 -4.34
N LYS A 136 -1.03 -21.25 -3.71
CA LYS A 136 0.28 -21.18 -4.34
C LYS A 136 0.39 -22.24 -5.43
N GLN A 137 0.88 -21.90 -6.62
CA GLN A 137 1.26 -22.84 -7.67
C GLN A 137 2.78 -22.86 -7.88
N LEU A 138 3.41 -21.68 -7.84
CA LEU A 138 4.82 -21.50 -8.15
C LEU A 138 5.58 -20.85 -6.98
N THR A 139 6.87 -21.12 -6.87
CA THR A 139 7.85 -20.32 -6.14
C THR A 139 8.95 -19.94 -7.11
N VAL A 140 9.16 -18.64 -7.30
CA VAL A 140 10.18 -18.08 -8.19
C VAL A 140 11.33 -17.53 -7.36
N GLY A 141 12.57 -17.89 -7.70
CA GLY A 141 13.76 -17.52 -6.94
C GLY A 141 15.05 -17.64 -7.73
N VAL A 142 16.14 -17.59 -6.98
CA VAL A 142 17.50 -17.84 -7.46
C VAL A 142 18.02 -19.13 -6.82
N ALA A 143 18.72 -19.95 -7.55
CA ALA A 143 19.26 -21.20 -7.04
C ALA A 143 20.14 -20.96 -5.80
N GLY A 144 19.72 -21.52 -4.66
CA GLY A 144 20.41 -21.37 -3.37
C GLY A 144 20.12 -20.06 -2.61
N LEU A 145 19.25 -19.19 -3.08
CA LEU A 145 18.83 -17.99 -2.35
C LEU A 145 18.22 -18.36 -1.00
N ASN A 146 18.71 -17.72 0.06
CA ASN A 146 18.21 -17.89 1.42
C ASN A 146 18.28 -16.54 2.18
N ALA A 147 17.45 -15.60 1.77
CA ALA A 147 17.40 -14.29 2.39
C ALA A 147 16.82 -14.35 3.82
N VAL A 148 17.32 -13.53 4.71
CA VAL A 148 16.79 -13.43 6.09
C VAL A 148 15.53 -12.55 6.17
N LYS A 149 15.31 -11.71 5.17
CA LYS A 149 14.15 -10.82 5.04
C LYS A 149 13.95 -10.41 3.60
N THR A 150 12.76 -9.88 3.31
CA THR A 150 12.47 -9.14 2.08
C THR A 150 12.33 -7.66 2.43
N VAL A 151 12.81 -6.77 1.57
CA VAL A 151 12.63 -5.33 1.73
C VAL A 151 11.93 -4.74 0.52
N THR A 152 11.25 -3.61 0.70
CA THR A 152 10.71 -2.82 -0.39
C THR A 152 11.83 -1.97 -0.98
N ASP A 153 12.08 -2.13 -2.29
CA ASP A 153 13.11 -1.39 -3.02
C ASP A 153 12.58 -0.10 -3.61
N ASP A 154 11.37 -0.18 -4.22
CA ASP A 154 10.65 0.97 -4.76
C ASP A 154 9.15 0.67 -4.85
N TYR A 155 8.32 1.69 -5.07
CA TYR A 155 6.90 1.55 -5.37
C TYR A 155 6.38 2.69 -6.25
N GLY A 156 5.34 2.42 -7.02
CA GLY A 156 4.46 3.40 -7.66
C GLY A 156 3.08 3.37 -7.01
N ASP A 157 2.11 4.06 -7.59
CA ASP A 157 0.75 4.10 -7.04
C ASP A 157 0.06 2.73 -7.06
N TRP A 158 0.47 1.84 -7.99
CA TRP A 158 -0.12 0.50 -8.18
C TRP A 158 0.90 -0.63 -8.18
N THR A 159 2.19 -0.31 -8.11
CA THR A 159 3.28 -1.27 -8.25
C THR A 159 4.20 -1.23 -7.06
N VAL A 160 4.85 -2.34 -6.80
CA VAL A 160 5.91 -2.45 -5.80
C VAL A 160 7.03 -3.32 -6.35
N THR A 161 8.27 -2.95 -6.03
CA THR A 161 9.46 -3.76 -6.27
C THR A 161 9.99 -4.25 -4.93
N ALA A 162 9.96 -5.56 -4.75
CA ALA A 162 10.53 -6.24 -3.58
C ALA A 162 11.94 -6.74 -3.89
N LEU A 163 12.81 -6.71 -2.87
CA LEU A 163 14.21 -7.15 -2.96
C LEU A 163 14.49 -8.23 -1.93
N TRP A 164 15.08 -9.33 -2.38
CA TRP A 164 15.74 -10.36 -1.59
C TRP A 164 17.24 -10.25 -1.79
N ASP A 165 18.00 -10.38 -0.71
CA ASP A 165 19.46 -10.37 -0.74
C ASP A 165 19.98 -11.23 0.41
N ASP A 166 20.85 -12.20 0.11
CA ASP A 166 21.53 -13.05 1.10
C ASP A 166 23.05 -12.76 1.19
N GLY A 167 23.51 -11.67 0.56
CA GLY A 167 24.91 -11.26 0.47
C GLY A 167 25.70 -11.93 -0.66
N THR A 168 25.17 -12.98 -1.27
CA THR A 168 25.76 -13.67 -2.43
C THR A 168 24.84 -13.64 -3.63
N ARG A 169 23.54 -13.76 -3.37
CA ARG A 169 22.47 -13.80 -4.37
C ARG A 169 21.46 -12.72 -4.11
N SER A 170 20.93 -12.16 -5.16
CA SER A 170 19.81 -11.22 -5.02
C SER A 170 18.74 -11.46 -6.07
N MET A 171 17.52 -11.07 -5.73
CA MET A 171 16.38 -11.05 -6.62
C MET A 171 15.52 -9.82 -6.35
N LYS A 172 15.19 -9.09 -7.40
CA LYS A 172 14.12 -8.09 -7.38
C LYS A 172 12.91 -8.66 -8.10
N ALA A 173 11.72 -8.38 -7.57
CA ALA A 173 10.46 -8.72 -8.19
C ALA A 173 9.54 -7.51 -8.21
N THR A 174 9.10 -7.10 -9.40
CA THR A 174 8.10 -6.03 -9.56
C THR A 174 6.73 -6.63 -9.79
N LEU A 175 5.77 -6.19 -8.98
CA LEU A 175 4.38 -6.64 -8.92
C LEU A 175 3.46 -5.44 -9.06
N GLY A 176 2.22 -5.64 -9.53
CA GLY A 176 1.25 -4.54 -9.62
C GLY A 176 -0.20 -5.04 -9.62
N HIS A 177 -1.10 -4.18 -9.17
CA HIS A 177 -2.53 -4.40 -9.35
C HIS A 177 -2.87 -4.56 -10.84
N GLY A 178 -3.68 -5.56 -11.13
CA GLY A 178 -4.10 -5.83 -12.50
C GLY A 178 -3.02 -6.48 -13.38
N LEU A 179 -1.74 -6.49 -12.97
CA LEU A 179 -0.69 -7.09 -13.78
C LEU A 179 -0.78 -8.63 -13.74
N PRO A 180 -1.00 -9.29 -14.88
CA PRO A 180 -0.88 -10.74 -14.95
C PRO A 180 0.59 -11.18 -14.92
N TYR A 181 1.54 -10.26 -14.93
CA TYR A 181 2.98 -10.49 -14.88
C TYR A 181 3.56 -10.25 -13.50
N ALA A 182 4.63 -11.00 -13.20
CA ALA A 182 5.66 -10.64 -12.24
C ALA A 182 7.00 -10.55 -12.99
N PHE A 183 7.73 -9.45 -12.82
CA PHE A 183 9.00 -9.18 -13.51
C PHE A 183 10.16 -9.38 -12.54
N PHE A 184 11.17 -10.15 -12.95
CA PHE A 184 12.29 -10.55 -12.10
C PHE A 184 13.62 -10.08 -12.65
N THR A 185 14.47 -9.56 -11.77
CA THR A 185 15.90 -9.35 -12.01
C THR A 185 16.67 -10.07 -10.93
N ILE A 186 17.68 -10.87 -11.33
CA ILE A 186 18.42 -11.74 -10.42
C ILE A 186 19.92 -11.56 -10.52
N SER A 187 20.64 -11.95 -9.48
CA SER A 187 22.10 -12.05 -9.51
C SER A 187 22.60 -13.20 -8.63
N GLY A 188 23.83 -13.63 -8.89
CA GLY A 188 24.55 -14.60 -8.06
C GLY A 188 24.10 -16.06 -8.21
N GLY A 189 23.26 -16.38 -9.20
CA GLY A 189 22.82 -17.77 -9.44
C GLY A 189 21.82 -17.89 -10.59
N ASN A 190 21.45 -19.11 -10.89
CA ASN A 190 20.47 -19.43 -11.94
C ASN A 190 19.04 -19.10 -11.49
N ALA A 191 18.20 -18.72 -12.43
CA ALA A 191 16.77 -18.62 -12.18
C ALA A 191 16.18 -19.99 -11.86
N ILE A 192 15.33 -20.05 -10.83
CA ILE A 192 14.60 -21.28 -10.50
C ILE A 192 13.10 -20.98 -10.37
N ILE A 193 12.29 -21.94 -10.82
CA ILE A 193 10.85 -21.96 -10.63
C ILE A 193 10.48 -23.33 -10.07
N THR A 194 10.05 -23.36 -8.81
CA THR A 194 9.59 -24.57 -8.14
C THR A 194 8.06 -24.62 -8.19
N CYS A 195 7.53 -25.65 -8.83
CA CYS A 195 6.10 -25.92 -8.92
C CYS A 195 5.64 -26.78 -7.74
N ASN A 196 4.38 -26.65 -7.33
CA ASN A 196 3.80 -27.50 -6.28
C ASN A 196 3.82 -29.00 -6.67
N VAL A 197 3.53 -29.24 -7.93
CA VAL A 197 3.54 -30.57 -8.59
C VAL A 197 4.32 -30.45 -9.88
N ALA A 198 4.73 -31.56 -10.47
CA ALA A 198 5.37 -31.57 -11.78
C ALA A 198 4.45 -30.87 -12.81
N PRO A 199 4.92 -29.83 -13.49
CA PRO A 199 4.09 -29.12 -14.46
C PRO A 199 3.87 -29.95 -15.73
N THR A 200 2.74 -29.76 -16.37
CA THR A 200 2.60 -30.13 -17.79
C THR A 200 3.26 -29.05 -18.63
N ILE A 201 4.37 -29.36 -19.29
CA ILE A 201 5.05 -28.48 -20.23
C ILE A 201 4.44 -28.68 -21.61
N TRP A 202 3.83 -27.63 -22.18
CA TRP A 202 3.19 -27.69 -23.49
C TRP A 202 3.89 -26.80 -24.53
N PHE A 203 4.82 -25.95 -24.10
CA PHE A 203 5.71 -25.19 -24.97
C PHE A 203 7.07 -24.97 -24.30
N ASN A 204 8.18 -25.11 -25.03
CA ASN A 204 9.53 -24.84 -24.52
C ASN A 204 10.48 -24.58 -25.71
N GLN A 205 10.60 -23.32 -26.12
CA GLN A 205 11.46 -22.89 -27.22
C GLN A 205 11.96 -21.46 -26.98
N ASN A 206 13.22 -21.18 -27.34
CA ASN A 206 13.80 -19.82 -27.39
C ASN A 206 13.57 -18.98 -26.13
N GLY A 207 13.76 -19.58 -24.95
CA GLY A 207 13.56 -18.90 -23.68
C GLY A 207 12.09 -18.82 -23.20
N VAL A 208 11.14 -19.15 -24.08
CA VAL A 208 9.71 -19.16 -23.74
C VAL A 208 9.28 -20.55 -23.29
N LEU A 209 8.61 -20.61 -22.15
CA LEU A 209 8.07 -21.83 -21.57
C LEU A 209 6.59 -21.66 -21.24
N GLY A 210 5.74 -22.52 -21.80
CA GLY A 210 4.33 -22.63 -21.45
C GLY A 210 4.08 -23.83 -20.55
N ILE A 211 3.53 -23.62 -19.36
CA ILE A 211 3.29 -24.69 -18.38
C ILE A 211 1.88 -24.62 -17.79
N THR A 212 1.41 -25.76 -17.32
CA THR A 212 0.20 -25.87 -16.50
C THR A 212 0.54 -26.53 -15.16
N VAL A 213 0.20 -25.88 -14.06
CA VAL A 213 0.36 -26.36 -12.69
C VAL A 213 -0.99 -26.30 -11.98
N GLU A 214 -1.49 -27.45 -11.52
CA GLU A 214 -2.79 -27.55 -10.81
C GLU A 214 -3.94 -26.84 -11.55
N GLY A 215 -3.99 -26.99 -12.89
CA GLY A 215 -5.00 -26.40 -13.75
C GLY A 215 -4.85 -24.89 -13.97
N ARG A 216 -3.74 -24.28 -13.57
CA ARG A 216 -3.39 -22.88 -13.84
C ARG A 216 -2.28 -22.80 -14.88
N HIS A 217 -2.43 -21.89 -15.83
CA HIS A 217 -1.56 -21.77 -16.99
C HIS A 217 -0.60 -20.59 -16.81
N TYR A 218 0.68 -20.83 -17.09
CA TYR A 218 1.72 -19.83 -16.94
C TYR A 218 2.60 -19.77 -18.19
N GLY A 219 2.93 -18.56 -18.61
CA GLY A 219 4.01 -18.27 -19.54
C GLY A 219 5.23 -17.80 -18.76
N ILE A 220 6.39 -18.36 -19.07
CA ILE A 220 7.67 -17.93 -18.51
C ILE A 220 8.50 -17.45 -19.68
N PHE A 221 8.99 -16.21 -19.57
CA PHE A 221 9.66 -15.52 -20.66
C PHE A 221 11.05 -15.11 -20.20
N ALA A 222 12.03 -15.91 -20.61
CA ALA A 222 13.45 -15.67 -20.39
C ALA A 222 14.08 -15.04 -21.64
N PRO A 223 15.30 -14.49 -21.55
CA PRO A 223 16.03 -13.98 -22.70
C PRO A 223 16.09 -14.99 -23.85
N ASP A 224 16.13 -14.49 -25.08
CA ASP A 224 16.23 -15.32 -26.27
C ASP A 224 17.38 -16.33 -26.15
N SER A 225 17.19 -17.50 -26.71
CA SER A 225 18.11 -18.65 -26.63
C SER A 225 18.34 -19.22 -25.22
N SER A 226 17.60 -18.81 -24.21
CA SER A 226 17.60 -19.46 -22.90
C SER A 226 16.92 -20.81 -22.97
N THR A 227 17.39 -21.74 -22.12
CA THR A 227 16.80 -23.06 -21.96
C THR A 227 16.35 -23.28 -20.52
N TRP A 228 15.24 -24.00 -20.37
CA TRP A 228 14.73 -24.44 -19.07
C TRP A 228 14.86 -25.94 -18.96
N SER A 229 15.35 -26.43 -17.82
CA SER A 229 15.50 -27.85 -17.53
C SER A 229 15.05 -28.16 -16.10
N GLY A 230 14.72 -29.41 -15.87
CA GLY A 230 14.25 -29.91 -14.58
C GLY A 230 12.87 -30.56 -14.68
N THR A 231 12.35 -30.99 -13.54
CA THR A 231 11.02 -31.60 -13.44
C THR A 231 10.07 -30.73 -12.62
N THR A 232 10.03 -30.91 -11.31
CA THR A 232 9.22 -30.05 -10.40
C THR A 232 9.89 -28.70 -10.13
N THR A 233 11.23 -28.67 -10.15
CA THR A 233 12.00 -27.41 -10.11
C THR A 233 12.66 -27.21 -11.46
N LEU A 234 12.25 -26.18 -12.15
CA LEU A 234 12.79 -25.74 -13.42
C LEU A 234 13.90 -24.74 -13.19
N GLN A 235 15.00 -24.84 -13.96
CA GLN A 235 16.17 -23.98 -13.82
C GLN A 235 16.65 -23.47 -15.17
N SER A 236 17.14 -22.23 -15.20
CA SER A 236 17.74 -21.62 -16.39
C SER A 236 18.92 -20.72 -16.01
N THR A 237 19.97 -20.70 -16.86
CA THR A 237 21.06 -19.72 -16.79
C THR A 237 20.71 -18.38 -17.42
N LEU A 238 19.51 -18.25 -17.97
CA LEU A 238 19.02 -17.06 -18.68
C LEU A 238 19.96 -16.59 -19.81
N ASN A 239 20.66 -17.51 -20.45
CA ASN A 239 21.65 -17.19 -21.46
C ASN A 239 22.64 -16.07 -21.01
N ASN A 240 23.12 -16.16 -19.75
CA ASN A 240 23.99 -15.18 -19.09
C ASN A 240 23.39 -13.75 -18.96
N LYS A 241 22.08 -13.60 -19.12
CA LYS A 241 21.34 -12.39 -18.74
C LYS A 241 20.82 -12.52 -17.30
N ASN A 242 20.18 -11.49 -16.81
CA ASN A 242 19.76 -11.42 -15.40
C ASN A 242 18.27 -11.11 -15.21
N TYR A 243 17.44 -11.28 -16.21
CA TYR A 243 16.02 -10.94 -16.16
C TYR A 243 15.14 -12.01 -16.79
N PHE A 244 13.92 -12.11 -16.31
CA PHE A 244 12.83 -12.90 -16.90
C PHE A 244 11.51 -12.44 -16.32
N SER A 245 10.41 -12.80 -16.97
CA SER A 245 9.07 -12.56 -16.43
C SER A 245 8.27 -13.86 -16.36
N VAL A 246 7.27 -13.86 -15.46
CA VAL A 246 6.29 -14.95 -15.33
C VAL A 246 4.90 -14.32 -15.46
N ALA A 247 4.11 -14.83 -16.39
CA ALA A 247 2.73 -14.40 -16.59
C ALA A 247 1.73 -15.51 -16.24
N LEU A 248 0.64 -15.16 -15.59
CA LEU A 248 -0.57 -15.95 -15.57
C LEU A 248 -1.26 -15.84 -16.94
N LEU A 249 -1.57 -16.96 -17.54
CA LEU A 249 -2.28 -17.03 -18.82
C LEU A 249 -3.76 -17.41 -18.59
N PRO A 250 -4.70 -16.86 -19.35
CA PRO A 250 -6.11 -17.24 -19.28
C PRO A 250 -6.35 -18.70 -19.68
N ASP A 251 -5.55 -19.21 -20.60
CA ASP A 251 -5.62 -20.59 -21.13
C ASP A 251 -4.23 -21.11 -21.53
N ASN A 252 -4.16 -22.32 -22.09
CA ASN A 252 -2.92 -22.97 -22.57
C ASN A 252 -2.80 -22.97 -24.09
N ASN A 253 -3.39 -21.99 -24.79
CA ASN A 253 -3.27 -21.89 -26.22
C ASN A 253 -1.97 -21.18 -26.63
N LEU A 254 -1.36 -21.65 -27.71
CA LEU A 254 -0.15 -21.03 -28.26
C LEU A 254 -0.42 -19.59 -28.73
N THR A 255 -1.61 -19.29 -29.23
CA THR A 255 -2.00 -17.92 -29.61
C THR A 255 -2.00 -16.98 -28.40
N THR A 256 -2.52 -17.46 -27.26
CA THR A 256 -2.51 -16.69 -26.00
C THR A 256 -1.09 -16.52 -25.48
N LEU A 257 -0.28 -17.59 -25.49
CA LEU A 257 1.13 -17.50 -25.10
C LEU A 257 1.88 -16.47 -25.93
N GLU A 258 1.68 -16.46 -27.27
CA GLU A 258 2.32 -15.51 -28.16
C GLU A 258 1.81 -14.06 -27.97
N ALA A 259 0.53 -13.87 -27.70
CA ALA A 259 -0.01 -12.56 -27.36
C ALA A 259 0.67 -11.98 -26.11
N TYR A 260 0.78 -12.80 -25.05
CA TYR A 260 1.46 -12.40 -23.82
C TYR A 260 2.97 -12.24 -23.99
N ARG A 261 3.60 -13.07 -24.82
CA ARG A 261 5.04 -12.97 -25.11
C ARG A 261 5.44 -11.58 -25.64
N LYS A 262 4.61 -10.97 -26.46
CA LYS A 262 4.88 -9.63 -27.03
C LYS A 262 5.08 -8.55 -25.97
N HIS A 263 4.46 -8.69 -24.82
CA HIS A 263 4.50 -7.75 -23.71
C HIS A 263 5.43 -8.19 -22.55
N ALA A 264 5.91 -9.42 -22.59
CA ALA A 264 6.62 -10.04 -21.47
C ALA A 264 7.99 -9.42 -21.17
N TYR A 265 8.57 -8.71 -22.13
CA TYR A 265 9.87 -8.04 -22.01
C TYR A 265 9.74 -6.53 -21.73
N ALA A 266 8.55 -5.99 -21.70
CA ALA A 266 8.25 -4.63 -21.24
C ALA A 266 8.14 -4.62 -19.71
N PHE A 267 9.28 -4.52 -19.05
CA PHE A 267 9.34 -4.55 -17.58
C PHE A 267 8.73 -3.29 -17.01
N VAL A 268 7.70 -3.47 -16.22
CA VAL A 268 7.09 -2.35 -15.49
C VAL A 268 8.05 -1.88 -14.40
N THR A 269 8.41 -0.61 -14.46
CA THR A 269 9.33 0.04 -13.51
C THR A 269 8.65 1.03 -12.59
N GLY A 270 7.40 1.39 -12.87
CA GLY A 270 6.60 2.30 -12.04
C GLY A 270 5.17 2.40 -12.54
N SER A 271 4.36 3.09 -11.74
CA SER A 271 2.97 3.39 -12.08
C SER A 271 2.53 4.69 -11.41
N THR A 272 1.60 5.41 -12.08
CA THR A 272 0.96 6.61 -11.55
C THR A 272 -0.53 6.56 -11.78
N VAL A 273 -1.29 7.15 -10.86
CA VAL A 273 -2.73 7.40 -10.99
C VAL A 273 -2.97 8.88 -10.84
N GLU A 274 -3.42 9.50 -11.91
CA GLU A 274 -3.85 10.89 -11.91
C GLU A 274 -5.37 10.95 -11.94
N TRP A 275 -5.96 11.94 -11.30
CA TRP A 275 -7.40 12.12 -11.31
C TRP A 275 -7.78 13.59 -11.40
N ASN A 276 -8.94 13.84 -12.00
CA ASN A 276 -9.56 15.15 -12.05
C ASN A 276 -11.05 15.01 -11.79
N TYR A 277 -11.59 15.88 -10.93
CA TYR A 277 -13.01 15.97 -10.68
C TYR A 277 -13.55 17.29 -11.25
N ASP A 278 -14.49 17.19 -12.19
CA ASP A 278 -15.22 18.32 -12.73
C ASP A 278 -16.55 18.49 -11.96
N GLU A 279 -16.58 19.46 -11.10
CA GLU A 279 -17.76 19.78 -10.26
C GLU A 279 -18.99 20.15 -11.11
N ALA A 280 -18.80 20.81 -12.26
CA ALA A 280 -19.92 21.27 -13.10
C ALA A 280 -20.68 20.11 -13.75
N THR A 281 -19.99 19.03 -14.06
CA THR A 281 -20.56 17.82 -14.69
C THR A 281 -20.62 16.62 -13.76
N ALA A 282 -20.18 16.77 -12.50
CA ALA A 282 -20.03 15.70 -11.51
C ALA A 282 -19.22 14.48 -12.04
N LYS A 283 -18.20 14.75 -12.86
CA LYS A 283 -17.38 13.70 -13.48
C LYS A 283 -16.05 13.56 -12.81
N LEU A 284 -15.72 12.33 -12.41
CA LEU A 284 -14.40 11.91 -11.95
C LEU A 284 -13.71 11.16 -13.09
N THR A 285 -12.64 11.73 -13.60
CA THR A 285 -11.75 11.08 -14.58
C THR A 285 -10.49 10.62 -13.87
N SER A 286 -10.13 9.34 -14.02
CA SER A 286 -8.90 8.79 -13.47
C SER A 286 -8.06 8.16 -14.57
N THR A 287 -6.79 8.54 -14.66
CA THR A 287 -5.83 8.05 -15.65
C THR A 287 -4.80 7.18 -14.95
N PHE A 288 -4.68 5.94 -15.40
CA PHE A 288 -3.77 4.92 -14.88
C PHE A 288 -2.65 4.71 -15.88
N SER A 289 -1.40 4.91 -15.45
CA SER A 289 -0.24 4.83 -16.31
C SER A 289 0.83 3.91 -15.75
N TYR A 290 1.47 3.12 -16.62
CA TYR A 290 2.64 2.32 -16.32
C TYR A 290 3.86 2.87 -17.06
N THR A 291 4.99 2.91 -16.37
CA THR A 291 6.30 3.13 -16.99
C THR A 291 6.93 1.77 -17.28
N THR A 292 7.40 1.58 -18.50
CA THR A 292 8.00 0.30 -18.93
C THR A 292 9.41 0.50 -19.46
N GLU A 293 10.27 -0.51 -19.24
CA GLU A 293 11.59 -0.63 -19.83
C GLU A 293 11.63 -1.90 -20.69
N LEU A 294 11.86 -1.76 -21.99
CA LEU A 294 11.97 -2.89 -22.91
C LEU A 294 13.33 -3.58 -22.74
N LYS A 295 13.34 -4.82 -22.22
CA LYS A 295 14.57 -5.60 -22.00
C LYS A 295 15.10 -6.28 -23.28
N GLU A 296 14.22 -6.62 -24.21
CA GLU A 296 14.59 -7.18 -25.50
C GLU A 296 13.82 -6.51 -26.65
N SER A 297 14.53 -5.89 -27.57
CA SER A 297 13.98 -5.39 -28.84
C SER A 297 14.00 -6.50 -29.89
N GLY A 298 13.05 -6.47 -30.83
CA GLY A 298 12.93 -7.48 -31.89
C GLY A 298 11.87 -8.53 -31.60
N ASN A 299 11.73 -9.52 -32.45
CA ASN A 299 10.76 -10.62 -32.36
C ASN A 299 9.30 -10.16 -32.15
N GLY A 300 8.94 -8.92 -32.54
CA GLY A 300 7.61 -8.36 -32.33
C GLY A 300 7.32 -7.97 -30.86
N ASN A 301 8.35 -7.82 -30.02
CA ASN A 301 8.22 -7.34 -28.65
C ASN A 301 7.77 -5.88 -28.63
N LEU A 302 6.80 -5.59 -27.79
CA LEU A 302 6.21 -4.25 -27.59
C LEU A 302 6.72 -3.65 -26.28
N ASN A 303 6.87 -2.33 -26.23
CA ASN A 303 7.19 -1.64 -25.00
C ASN A 303 5.91 -1.22 -24.24
N GLU A 304 4.99 -2.15 -24.15
CA GLU A 304 3.69 -1.99 -23.52
C GLU A 304 3.39 -3.20 -22.65
N THR A 305 2.66 -3.01 -21.55
CA THR A 305 2.23 -4.10 -20.66
C THR A 305 0.79 -4.53 -20.94
N ILE A 306 0.37 -5.59 -20.27
CA ILE A 306 -1.02 -6.05 -20.22
C ILE A 306 -1.56 -5.81 -18.82
N THR A 307 -2.79 -5.30 -18.72
CA THR A 307 -3.46 -5.06 -17.44
C THR A 307 -4.85 -5.68 -17.43
N ALA A 308 -5.14 -6.44 -16.40
CA ALA A 308 -6.49 -6.93 -16.11
C ALA A 308 -7.24 -5.89 -15.28
N LEU A 309 -8.23 -5.27 -15.87
CA LEU A 309 -9.02 -4.20 -15.27
C LEU A 309 -10.09 -4.77 -14.32
N TYR A 310 -10.23 -4.21 -13.14
CA TYR A 310 -11.33 -4.52 -12.23
C TYR A 310 -12.68 -4.08 -12.80
N ARG A 311 -13.77 -4.61 -12.25
CA ARG A 311 -15.12 -4.37 -12.76
C ARG A 311 -15.45 -2.88 -12.86
N HIS A 312 -15.15 -2.09 -11.83
CA HIS A 312 -15.41 -0.65 -11.83
C HIS A 312 -14.55 0.10 -12.87
N GLN A 313 -13.42 -0.44 -13.29
CA GLN A 313 -12.56 0.13 -14.33
C GLN A 313 -13.07 -0.23 -15.72
N TRP A 314 -13.27 -1.54 -16.02
CA TRP A 314 -13.67 -1.94 -17.37
C TRP A 314 -15.12 -1.56 -17.74
N LEU A 315 -15.98 -1.26 -16.75
CA LEU A 315 -17.31 -0.71 -17.01
C LEU A 315 -17.29 0.78 -17.38
N ASN A 316 -16.22 1.50 -17.00
CA ASN A 316 -16.14 2.95 -17.08
C ASN A 316 -14.95 3.43 -17.91
N THR A 317 -14.42 2.59 -18.78
CA THR A 317 -13.36 2.93 -19.72
C THR A 317 -13.83 2.78 -21.18
N SER A 318 -13.33 3.65 -22.05
CA SER A 318 -13.46 3.50 -23.50
C SER A 318 -12.27 2.76 -24.13
N ALA A 319 -11.28 2.35 -23.33
CA ALA A 319 -10.13 1.62 -23.83
C ALA A 319 -10.56 0.29 -24.48
N PRO A 320 -9.96 -0.11 -25.62
CA PRO A 320 -10.29 -1.36 -26.28
C PRO A 320 -9.88 -2.54 -25.41
N LEU A 321 -10.83 -3.40 -25.08
CA LEU A 321 -10.60 -4.60 -24.27
C LEU A 321 -10.42 -5.80 -25.18
N THR A 322 -9.52 -6.71 -24.80
CA THR A 322 -9.34 -8.01 -25.45
C THR A 322 -10.46 -8.98 -25.04
N SER A 323 -10.46 -10.19 -25.61
CA SER A 323 -11.35 -11.27 -25.19
C SER A 323 -10.89 -12.00 -23.93
N TYR A 324 -9.69 -11.71 -23.41
CA TYR A 324 -9.14 -12.38 -22.24
C TYR A 324 -9.78 -11.88 -20.95
N GLU A 325 -9.99 -12.79 -20.01
CA GLU A 325 -10.65 -12.51 -18.73
C GLU A 325 -9.95 -13.27 -17.60
N TYR A 326 -10.05 -12.69 -16.39
CA TYR A 326 -9.64 -13.32 -15.13
C TYR A 326 -10.74 -13.17 -14.09
N ILE A 327 -10.58 -13.90 -12.99
CA ILE A 327 -11.44 -13.79 -11.81
C ILE A 327 -10.63 -13.20 -10.66
N SER A 328 -11.23 -12.30 -9.90
CA SER A 328 -10.68 -11.75 -8.66
C SER A 328 -11.69 -11.86 -7.53
N VAL A 329 -11.28 -11.51 -6.32
CA VAL A 329 -12.19 -11.37 -5.17
C VAL A 329 -13.32 -10.36 -5.45
N ALA A 330 -13.05 -9.35 -6.28
CA ALA A 330 -14.04 -8.35 -6.71
C ALA A 330 -14.79 -8.74 -8.00
N GLY A 331 -14.73 -10.01 -8.41
CA GLY A 331 -15.41 -10.55 -9.57
C GLY A 331 -14.55 -10.57 -10.83
N LYS A 332 -15.22 -10.54 -11.99
CA LYS A 332 -14.59 -10.64 -13.31
C LYS A 332 -13.69 -9.44 -13.61
N MET A 333 -12.50 -9.74 -14.14
CA MET A 333 -11.56 -8.77 -14.72
C MET A 333 -11.51 -8.95 -16.23
N LYS A 334 -11.34 -7.84 -16.97
CA LYS A 334 -11.13 -7.85 -18.42
C LYS A 334 -9.79 -7.25 -18.78
N VAL A 335 -9.18 -7.76 -19.83
CA VAL A 335 -7.78 -7.45 -20.18
C VAL A 335 -7.71 -6.31 -21.18
N PHE A 336 -6.81 -5.39 -20.89
CA PHE A 336 -6.39 -4.26 -21.72
C PHE A 336 -4.90 -4.41 -22.08
N GLU A 337 -4.52 -4.09 -23.31
CA GLU A 337 -3.15 -4.03 -23.80
C GLU A 337 -2.72 -2.56 -23.94
N GLY A 338 -1.63 -2.15 -23.32
CA GLY A 338 -1.12 -0.78 -23.35
C GLY A 338 -0.60 -0.31 -22.00
N ASN A 339 0.06 0.85 -22.01
CA ASN A 339 0.66 1.46 -20.82
C ASN A 339 -0.27 2.45 -20.11
N GLN A 340 -1.40 2.83 -20.71
CA GLN A 340 -2.29 3.83 -20.13
C GLN A 340 -3.75 3.55 -20.49
N PHE A 341 -4.62 3.67 -19.49
CA PHE A 341 -6.07 3.70 -19.71
C PHE A 341 -6.71 4.74 -18.78
N THR A 342 -7.90 5.21 -19.17
CA THR A 342 -8.67 6.20 -18.40
C THR A 342 -10.04 5.64 -18.07
N THR A 343 -10.53 5.96 -16.87
CA THR A 343 -11.90 5.70 -16.45
C THR A 343 -12.63 7.02 -16.23
N GLU A 344 -13.91 7.04 -16.58
CA GLU A 344 -14.79 8.18 -16.33
C GLU A 344 -16.01 7.70 -15.54
N LEU A 345 -16.24 8.30 -14.39
CA LEU A 345 -17.34 7.99 -13.48
C LEU A 345 -18.15 9.25 -13.22
N THR A 346 -19.47 9.13 -13.23
CA THR A 346 -20.31 10.18 -12.62
C THR A 346 -20.26 9.99 -11.10
N PHE A 347 -19.88 11.04 -10.39
CA PHE A 347 -19.76 11.04 -8.94
C PHE A 347 -20.61 12.18 -8.38
N GLU A 348 -21.72 11.85 -7.79
CA GLU A 348 -22.69 12.83 -7.27
C GLU A 348 -22.30 13.39 -5.88
N GLY A 349 -21.11 13.04 -5.39
CA GLY A 349 -20.63 13.47 -4.09
C GLY A 349 -21.20 12.67 -2.92
N VAL A 350 -21.34 13.32 -1.78
CA VAL A 350 -21.95 12.72 -0.60
C VAL A 350 -23.46 12.77 -0.75
N LEU A 351 -24.10 11.62 -0.67
CA LEU A 351 -25.57 11.56 -0.66
C LEU A 351 -26.09 12.27 0.59
N PRO A 352 -26.99 13.26 0.44
CA PRO A 352 -27.52 14.04 1.58
C PRO A 352 -28.44 13.22 2.47
N ALA A 353 -28.91 12.06 1.99
CA ALA A 353 -29.81 11.14 2.69
C ALA A 353 -29.52 9.71 2.28
N LEU A 354 -29.88 8.77 3.14
CA LEU A 354 -29.86 7.35 2.77
C LEU A 354 -30.96 7.05 1.75
N PRO A 355 -30.73 6.08 0.82
CA PRO A 355 -31.78 5.61 -0.08
C PRO A 355 -33.00 5.15 0.71
N ASP A 356 -34.17 5.55 0.24
CA ASP A 356 -35.46 5.20 0.85
C ASP A 356 -36.33 4.46 -0.18
N GLU A 357 -36.56 3.18 0.07
CA GLU A 357 -37.43 2.36 -0.79
C GLU A 357 -38.91 2.42 -0.36
N GLY A 358 -39.24 3.09 0.73
CA GLY A 358 -40.62 3.29 1.22
C GLY A 358 -41.30 2.03 1.73
N VAL A 359 -40.57 0.93 1.97
CA VAL A 359 -41.11 -0.38 2.37
C VAL A 359 -41.05 -0.66 3.87
N TYR A 360 -40.89 0.36 4.68
CA TYR A 360 -40.79 0.24 6.14
C TYR A 360 -41.93 1.00 6.85
N ASN A 361 -42.12 0.68 8.13
CA ASN A 361 -43.00 1.46 9.01
C ASN A 361 -42.24 2.61 9.64
N PRO A 362 -42.48 3.88 9.27
CA PRO A 362 -41.74 5.01 9.82
C PRO A 362 -41.85 5.13 11.34
N ALA A 363 -43.00 4.76 11.94
CA ALA A 363 -43.20 4.85 13.37
C ALA A 363 -42.27 3.89 14.15
N ASP A 364 -42.01 2.69 13.63
CA ASP A 364 -41.11 1.72 14.24
C ASP A 364 -39.67 2.21 14.18
N LEU A 365 -39.26 2.80 13.04
CA LEU A 365 -37.92 3.37 12.89
C LEU A 365 -37.72 4.58 13.79
N VAL A 366 -38.71 5.48 13.92
CA VAL A 366 -38.66 6.61 14.86
C VAL A 366 -38.52 6.11 16.31
N ALA A 367 -39.24 5.07 16.69
CA ALA A 367 -39.13 4.47 18.02
C ALA A 367 -37.74 3.92 18.26
N MET A 368 -37.14 3.18 17.30
CA MET A 368 -35.80 2.64 17.36
C MET A 368 -34.74 3.75 17.46
N VAL A 369 -34.84 4.80 16.65
CA VAL A 369 -33.91 5.93 16.67
C VAL A 369 -33.99 6.68 17.99
N ASN A 370 -35.17 6.88 18.55
CA ASN A 370 -35.36 7.51 19.86
C ASN A 370 -34.80 6.66 21.01
N ASP A 371 -34.91 5.33 20.91
CA ASP A 371 -34.31 4.43 21.88
C ASP A 371 -32.76 4.53 21.85
N ILE A 372 -32.17 4.49 20.66
CA ILE A 372 -30.72 4.67 20.49
C ILE A 372 -30.27 6.08 20.97
N ALA A 373 -31.09 7.10 20.85
CA ALA A 373 -30.78 8.46 21.31
C ALA A 373 -30.71 8.59 22.84
N THR A 374 -30.97 7.52 23.59
CA THR A 374 -30.65 7.44 25.04
C THR A 374 -29.17 7.12 25.29
N GLU A 375 -28.45 6.61 24.28
CA GLU A 375 -27.01 6.31 24.38
C GLU A 375 -26.18 7.59 24.37
N THR A 376 -25.06 7.57 25.08
CA THR A 376 -24.04 8.60 25.05
C THR A 376 -22.70 8.03 24.60
N LEU A 377 -21.94 8.81 23.83
CA LEU A 377 -20.58 8.40 23.52
C LEU A 377 -19.75 8.39 24.81
N PRO A 378 -18.98 7.32 25.07
CA PRO A 378 -18.09 7.28 26.23
C PRO A 378 -17.15 8.49 26.24
N SER A 379 -16.75 8.94 27.44
CA SER A 379 -15.78 10.04 27.57
C SER A 379 -14.43 9.65 26.93
N SER A 380 -13.65 10.65 26.50
CA SER A 380 -12.36 10.44 25.82
C SER A 380 -11.37 9.59 26.61
N GLY A 381 -11.40 9.67 27.95
CA GLY A 381 -10.53 8.86 28.82
C GLY A 381 -10.83 7.37 28.85
N ASN A 382 -12.01 6.95 28.38
CA ASN A 382 -12.45 5.54 28.40
C ASN A 382 -12.40 4.87 27.03
N LEU A 383 -12.06 5.61 25.99
CA LEU A 383 -11.92 5.05 24.64
C LEU A 383 -10.44 4.91 24.32
N ALA A 384 -9.97 3.69 24.48
CA ALA A 384 -8.68 3.31 24.00
C ALA A 384 -8.69 3.36 22.46
N GLY A 385 -7.83 4.20 21.88
CA GLY A 385 -7.48 4.24 20.47
C GLY A 385 -8.45 4.90 19.51
N THR A 386 -7.88 5.26 18.42
CA THR A 386 -8.57 5.97 17.31
C THR A 386 -9.56 5.08 16.57
N TYR A 387 -9.37 3.76 16.57
CA TYR A 387 -10.22 2.80 15.88
C TYR A 387 -11.66 2.78 16.42
N TRP A 388 -11.82 2.55 17.69
CA TRP A 388 -13.15 2.51 18.32
C TRP A 388 -13.83 3.87 18.34
N ASN A 389 -13.05 4.94 18.57
CA ASN A 389 -13.54 6.31 18.45
C ASN A 389 -14.13 6.59 17.06
N GLY A 390 -13.38 6.28 16.00
CA GLY A 390 -13.84 6.47 14.63
C GLY A 390 -15.12 5.70 14.33
N LYS A 391 -15.20 4.42 14.76
CA LYS A 391 -16.42 3.61 14.59
C LYS A 391 -17.65 4.20 15.30
N LEU A 392 -17.46 4.67 16.52
CA LEU A 392 -18.58 5.23 17.30
C LEU A 392 -19.08 6.57 16.75
N ILE A 393 -18.15 7.45 16.34
CA ILE A 393 -18.52 8.71 15.69
C ILE A 393 -19.24 8.43 14.36
N ALA A 394 -18.72 7.51 13.53
CA ALA A 394 -19.35 7.15 12.26
C ALA A 394 -20.75 6.56 12.46
N ARG A 395 -20.96 5.69 13.48
CA ARG A 395 -22.29 5.18 13.80
C ARG A 395 -23.27 6.32 14.09
N PHE A 396 -22.88 7.29 14.92
CA PHE A 396 -23.75 8.42 15.26
C PHE A 396 -23.96 9.35 14.05
N ALA A 397 -22.95 9.55 13.20
CA ALA A 397 -23.09 10.34 11.97
C ALA A 397 -24.14 9.72 11.01
N HIS A 398 -24.15 8.40 10.84
CA HIS A 398 -25.21 7.72 10.08
C HIS A 398 -26.58 7.88 10.73
N LEU A 399 -26.66 7.80 12.06
CA LEU A 399 -27.91 7.99 12.79
C LEU A 399 -28.47 9.41 12.69
N VAL A 400 -27.59 10.43 12.54
CA VAL A 400 -28.02 11.83 12.26
C VAL A 400 -28.84 11.86 10.97
N ASN A 401 -28.33 11.29 9.88
CA ASN A 401 -29.03 11.30 8.59
C ASN A 401 -30.36 10.54 8.64
N ILE A 402 -30.38 9.39 9.31
CA ILE A 402 -31.61 8.58 9.49
C ILE A 402 -32.63 9.38 10.32
N ALA A 403 -32.22 9.95 11.44
CA ALA A 403 -33.10 10.71 12.32
C ALA A 403 -33.68 11.96 11.62
N ASP A 404 -32.87 12.65 10.83
CA ASP A 404 -33.31 13.82 10.05
C ASP A 404 -34.35 13.43 8.99
N GLN A 405 -34.07 12.37 8.24
CA GLN A 405 -34.97 11.83 7.20
C GLN A 405 -36.30 11.37 7.78
N LEU A 406 -36.31 10.81 8.98
CA LEU A 406 -37.52 10.39 9.69
C LEU A 406 -38.25 11.52 10.43
N GLY A 407 -37.71 12.74 10.44
CA GLY A 407 -38.23 13.85 11.23
C GLY A 407 -38.07 13.70 12.75
N ALA A 408 -37.20 12.77 13.20
CA ALA A 408 -36.89 12.55 14.62
C ALA A 408 -35.88 13.58 15.13
N ILE A 409 -36.25 14.85 15.13
CA ILE A 409 -35.38 16.01 15.34
C ILE A 409 -34.66 15.95 16.68
N THR A 410 -35.32 15.56 17.76
CA THR A 410 -34.71 15.45 19.09
C THR A 410 -33.58 14.43 19.11
N ALA A 411 -33.77 13.28 18.48
CA ALA A 411 -32.74 12.24 18.37
C ALA A 411 -31.57 12.73 17.50
N ARG A 412 -31.85 13.36 16.36
CA ARG A 412 -30.83 13.99 15.50
C ARG A 412 -29.95 14.95 16.29
N ASP A 413 -30.54 15.88 17.00
CA ASP A 413 -29.83 16.92 17.75
C ASP A 413 -29.02 16.32 18.92
N HIS A 414 -29.51 15.23 19.52
CA HIS A 414 -28.74 14.45 20.49
C HIS A 414 -27.47 13.89 19.86
N PHE A 415 -27.59 13.17 18.72
CA PHE A 415 -26.44 12.58 18.04
C PHE A 415 -25.41 13.64 17.61
N LEU A 416 -25.86 14.76 17.03
CA LEU A 416 -25.01 15.88 16.67
C LEU A 416 -24.26 16.45 17.89
N THR A 417 -24.95 16.57 19.03
CA THR A 417 -24.33 17.04 20.28
C THR A 417 -23.26 16.09 20.76
N GLN A 418 -23.50 14.76 20.72
CA GLN A 418 -22.53 13.75 21.11
C GLN A 418 -21.28 13.79 20.21
N ILE A 419 -21.46 13.89 18.88
CA ILE A 419 -20.36 14.01 17.93
C ILE A 419 -19.56 15.29 18.19
N LYS A 420 -20.24 16.43 18.31
CA LYS A 420 -19.60 17.72 18.58
C LYS A 420 -18.76 17.69 19.84
N ASN A 421 -19.30 17.19 20.94
CA ASN A 421 -18.60 17.09 22.21
C ASN A 421 -17.36 16.19 22.09
N ARG A 422 -17.49 15.07 21.38
CA ARG A 422 -16.38 14.15 21.15
C ARG A 422 -15.26 14.76 20.32
N LEU A 423 -15.57 15.45 19.25
CA LEU A 423 -14.58 16.17 18.46
C LEU A 423 -13.94 17.33 19.26
N GLN A 424 -14.74 18.04 20.07
CA GLN A 424 -14.23 19.10 20.92
C GLN A 424 -13.25 18.57 21.97
N ASP A 425 -13.53 17.41 22.56
CA ASP A 425 -12.60 16.74 23.49
C ASP A 425 -11.25 16.46 22.82
N TRP A 426 -11.27 16.00 21.58
CA TRP A 426 -10.04 15.74 20.83
C TRP A 426 -9.27 17.00 20.49
N PHE A 427 -9.94 18.04 20.05
CA PHE A 427 -9.31 19.33 19.75
C PHE A 427 -8.72 19.96 21.02
N THR A 428 -9.41 19.85 22.16
CA THR A 428 -8.94 20.36 23.44
C THR A 428 -7.76 19.58 23.97
N ALA A 429 -7.74 18.26 23.82
CA ALA A 429 -6.61 17.41 24.19
C ALA A 429 -5.36 17.67 23.33
N GLY A 430 -5.47 18.46 22.25
CA GLY A 430 -4.36 18.86 21.42
C GLY A 430 -3.80 17.76 20.52
N GLY A 431 -4.54 16.67 20.29
CA GLY A 431 -4.16 15.57 19.40
C GLY A 431 -3.01 14.69 19.91
N SER A 432 -2.23 15.16 20.88
CA SER A 432 -1.07 14.44 21.42
C SER A 432 -1.41 13.13 22.12
N GLN A 433 -2.68 12.92 22.43
CA GLN A 433 -3.18 11.68 23.05
C GLN A 433 -3.87 10.74 22.06
N SER A 434 -3.96 11.10 20.80
CA SER A 434 -4.65 10.29 19.80
C SER A 434 -3.81 10.03 18.56
N TYR A 435 -3.02 11.02 18.12
CA TYR A 435 -2.16 10.91 16.94
C TYR A 435 -0.80 11.53 17.19
N VAL A 436 0.24 10.85 16.73
CA VAL A 436 1.62 11.31 16.77
C VAL A 436 2.24 11.13 15.39
N TYR A 437 2.91 12.16 14.88
CA TYR A 437 3.71 12.01 13.67
C TYR A 437 4.99 11.23 14.00
N ASN A 438 5.17 10.10 13.34
CA ASN A 438 6.38 9.29 13.47
C ASN A 438 7.33 9.57 12.31
N SER A 439 8.52 10.11 12.59
CA SER A 439 9.50 10.50 11.57
C SER A 439 10.14 9.30 10.84
N THR A 440 10.23 8.14 11.49
CA THR A 440 10.74 6.90 10.87
C THR A 440 9.76 6.35 9.83
N TRP A 441 8.47 6.37 10.17
CA TRP A 441 7.39 5.93 9.29
C TRP A 441 6.85 7.04 8.39
N LYS A 442 7.30 8.30 8.60
CA LYS A 442 6.85 9.49 7.86
C LYS A 442 5.32 9.57 7.73
N THR A 443 4.61 9.22 8.80
CA THR A 443 3.14 9.19 8.85
C THR A 443 2.64 9.46 10.25
N LEU A 444 1.35 9.77 10.36
CA LEU A 444 0.67 9.80 11.65
C LEU A 444 0.50 8.35 12.16
N THR A 445 0.74 8.15 13.44
CA THR A 445 0.52 6.87 14.13
C THR A 445 -0.48 7.07 15.26
N GLY A 446 -1.33 6.09 15.54
CA GLY A 446 -2.24 6.11 16.67
C GLY A 446 -1.47 6.04 17.99
N TYR A 447 -1.94 6.79 19.03
CA TYR A 447 -1.36 6.80 20.37
C TYR A 447 -2.46 6.97 21.43
N PRO A 448 -2.41 6.27 22.59
CA PRO A 448 -1.55 5.12 22.86
C PRO A 448 -1.88 3.92 21.97
N SER A 449 -0.88 3.04 21.79
CA SER A 449 -1.07 1.80 21.04
C SER A 449 -1.89 0.81 21.84
N GLU A 450 -2.96 0.30 21.25
CA GLU A 450 -3.77 -0.74 21.91
C GLU A 450 -3.28 -2.16 21.60
N PHE A 451 -2.82 -2.43 20.39
CA PHE A 451 -2.61 -3.77 19.87
C PHE A 451 -1.33 -3.94 19.05
N GLY A 452 -0.32 -3.11 19.28
CA GLY A 452 0.94 -3.22 18.55
C GLY A 452 1.03 -2.33 17.31
N ALA A 453 2.11 -2.50 16.59
CA ALA A 453 2.53 -1.55 15.54
C ALA A 453 1.58 -1.48 14.35
N ASP A 454 0.90 -2.56 13.97
CA ASP A 454 -0.03 -2.55 12.85
C ASP A 454 -1.25 -1.68 13.14
N ASN A 455 -1.78 -1.70 14.34
CA ASN A 455 -2.85 -0.81 14.74
C ASN A 455 -2.38 0.65 14.83
N GLN A 456 -1.17 0.89 15.30
CA GLN A 456 -0.61 2.23 15.33
C GLN A 456 -0.41 2.82 13.93
N ILE A 457 0.01 2.00 12.96
CA ILE A 457 0.40 2.47 11.63
C ILE A 457 -0.75 2.39 10.63
N ASN A 458 -1.54 1.33 10.64
CA ASN A 458 -2.53 1.05 9.60
C ASN A 458 -3.96 1.50 9.97
N ASP A 459 -4.35 1.37 11.22
CA ASP A 459 -5.74 1.63 11.59
C ASP A 459 -6.12 3.11 11.55
N HIS A 460 -5.19 4.03 11.77
CA HIS A 460 -5.50 5.45 11.72
C HIS A 460 -5.88 5.93 10.31
N LYS A 461 -5.29 5.37 9.25
CA LYS A 461 -5.62 5.76 7.86
C LYS A 461 -7.05 5.40 7.48
N ARG A 462 -7.53 4.24 7.91
CA ARG A 462 -8.94 3.84 7.75
C ARG A 462 -9.89 4.79 8.49
N LYS A 463 -9.47 5.34 9.63
CA LYS A 463 -10.29 6.18 10.51
C LYS A 463 -10.38 7.62 10.08
N ILE A 464 -9.29 8.19 9.54
CA ILE A 464 -9.34 9.51 8.91
C ILE A 464 -10.35 9.47 7.75
N PHE A 465 -10.40 8.38 7.00
CA PHE A 465 -11.38 8.20 5.93
C PHE A 465 -12.82 8.18 6.48
N PHE A 466 -13.08 7.45 7.56
CA PHE A 466 -14.42 7.42 8.19
C PHE A 466 -14.78 8.71 8.92
N GLN A 467 -13.82 9.50 9.39
CA GLN A 467 -14.06 10.77 10.06
C GLN A 467 -14.31 11.93 9.10
N ASN A 468 -13.80 11.84 7.86
CA ASN A 468 -13.97 12.85 6.83
C ASN A 468 -15.17 12.57 5.90
N SER A 469 -15.81 11.41 6.01
CA SER A 469 -16.96 11.00 5.21
C SER A 469 -18.31 11.15 5.96
N GLY A 470 -18.32 11.86 7.09
CA GLY A 470 -19.52 12.16 7.88
C GLY A 470 -19.89 13.62 7.86
#